data_52bb41702c249fc24cf7a368f5b3d6b7
#
_entry.id   52bb41702c249fc24cf7a368f5b3d6b7
#
_cell.length_a   1.000
_cell.length_b   1.000
_cell.length_c   1.000
_cell.angle_alpha   90.00
_cell.angle_beta   90.00
_cell.angle_gamma   90.00
#
_symmetry.space_group_name_H-M   'P 1'
#
loop_
_entity.id
_entity.type
_entity.pdbx_description
1 polymer ?
#
loop_
_entity_poly.entity_id
_entity_poly.type
_entity_poly.pdbx_seq_one_letter_code
_entity_poly.pdbx_strand_id
1 'polypeptide(L)'
;MRASDLINEQKKFLTEKLRVDFDDLASECKKILSKKKDLTQIDKVLSIFIDYHPFTNLVYLIDSNGIQISSNIEKNNANSEFIGQDLSSRPFFKSIDGKDAINISDAYVSTVTFKPCISLTQKIISKGNTLGLIVFDIDIERLDLPVKDIVLDDWKQIKGDPEIRSNLFNQKRISSAMDESIDQVHKIAVQLLSNLGVFHIKLHYASSRATIWTLDNPYNYHVHVLDEIISPNITLLYPKRHYPEEAKVSKEQISLIFSRFQEMRFMDDNLYLKTASLNIMNGSVGLSFSCDGNHYLSAGDFLENFDKKYG
;
A
#
# COMPACT_ATOMS: atom_id res chain seq x y z
N MET A 1 -7.40 19.57 0.81
CA MET A 1 -7.11 18.75 2.03
C MET A 1 -5.72 18.19 1.87
N ARG A 2 -4.85 18.31 2.87
CA ARG A 2 -3.50 17.72 2.80
C ARG A 2 -3.60 16.20 2.81
N ALA A 3 -2.62 15.52 2.22
CA ALA A 3 -2.57 14.05 2.24
C ALA A 3 -2.67 13.48 3.66
N SER A 4 -1.95 14.08 4.63
CA SER A 4 -2.00 13.71 6.04
C SER A 4 -3.40 13.83 6.66
N ASP A 5 -4.14 14.89 6.29
CA ASP A 5 -5.48 15.15 6.82
C ASP A 5 -6.46 14.10 6.29
N LEU A 6 -6.34 13.75 5.00
CA LEU A 6 -7.15 12.70 4.40
C LEU A 6 -6.88 11.33 5.04
N ILE A 7 -5.61 10.98 5.23
CA ILE A 7 -5.23 9.72 5.89
C ILE A 7 -5.85 9.66 7.30
N ASN A 8 -5.75 10.74 8.07
CA ASN A 8 -6.32 10.80 9.43
C ASN A 8 -7.85 10.70 9.41
N GLU A 9 -8.50 11.31 8.43
CA GLU A 9 -9.95 11.22 8.26
C GLU A 9 -10.39 9.79 7.91
N GLN A 10 -9.67 9.11 7.02
CA GLN A 10 -9.93 7.72 6.69
C GLN A 10 -9.77 6.81 7.93
N LYS A 11 -8.71 7.01 8.70
CA LYS A 11 -8.51 6.28 9.97
C LYS A 11 -9.66 6.52 10.96
N LYS A 12 -10.08 7.78 11.11
CA LYS A 12 -11.21 8.13 11.98
C LYS A 12 -12.52 7.47 11.52
N PHE A 13 -12.82 7.51 10.24
CA PHE A 13 -13.99 6.84 9.67
C PHE A 13 -14.00 5.33 9.98
N LEU A 14 -12.87 4.66 9.81
CA LEU A 14 -12.74 3.23 10.13
C LEU A 14 -12.96 2.95 11.62
N THR A 15 -12.39 3.78 12.50
CA THR A 15 -12.56 3.65 13.95
C THR A 15 -14.04 3.77 14.34
N GLU A 16 -14.73 4.77 13.81
CA GLU A 16 -16.14 5.00 14.11
C GLU A 16 -17.04 3.87 13.59
N LYS A 17 -16.78 3.39 12.37
CA LYS A 17 -17.54 2.32 11.71
C LYS A 17 -17.44 0.98 12.46
N LEU A 18 -16.29 0.69 13.04
CA LEU A 18 -15.99 -0.63 13.62
C LEU A 18 -16.11 -0.69 15.15
N ARG A 19 -16.34 0.45 15.79
CA ARG A 19 -16.26 0.59 17.25
C ARG A 19 -17.16 -0.38 17.99
N VAL A 20 -18.41 -0.51 17.59
CA VAL A 20 -19.40 -1.37 18.31
C VAL A 20 -18.99 -2.84 18.26
N ASP A 21 -18.61 -3.31 17.08
CA ASP A 21 -18.24 -4.72 16.87
C ASP A 21 -16.97 -5.07 17.63
N PHE A 22 -16.03 -4.13 17.75
CA PHE A 22 -14.80 -4.31 18.53
C PHE A 22 -15.04 -4.32 20.02
N ASP A 23 -15.91 -3.47 20.54
CA ASP A 23 -16.26 -3.45 21.97
C ASP A 23 -16.94 -4.76 22.39
N ASP A 24 -17.82 -5.32 21.56
CA ASP A 24 -18.46 -6.60 21.79
C ASP A 24 -17.45 -7.75 21.79
N LEU A 25 -16.56 -7.80 20.82
CA LEU A 25 -15.50 -8.80 20.74
C LEU A 25 -14.55 -8.72 21.96
N ALA A 26 -14.14 -7.51 22.34
CA ALA A 26 -13.29 -7.30 23.51
C ALA A 26 -13.96 -7.78 24.80
N SER A 27 -15.29 -7.61 24.92
CA SER A 27 -16.07 -8.11 26.03
C SER A 27 -16.08 -9.64 26.11
N GLU A 28 -16.24 -10.33 24.98
CA GLU A 28 -16.18 -11.80 24.93
C GLU A 28 -14.77 -12.32 25.24
N CYS A 29 -13.74 -11.77 24.64
CA CYS A 29 -12.35 -12.14 24.95
C CYS A 29 -12.00 -11.90 26.43
N LYS A 30 -12.48 -10.80 27.00
CA LYS A 30 -12.31 -10.50 28.45
C LYS A 30 -12.89 -11.60 29.35
N LYS A 31 -14.08 -12.13 29.05
CA LYS A 31 -14.71 -13.20 29.81
C LYS A 31 -13.85 -14.46 29.82
N ILE A 32 -13.24 -14.78 28.67
CA ILE A 32 -12.38 -15.97 28.54
C ILE A 32 -11.06 -15.77 29.28
N LEU A 33 -10.37 -14.66 29.06
CA LEU A 33 -9.08 -14.35 29.69
C LEU A 33 -9.19 -14.28 31.23
N SER A 34 -10.28 -13.69 31.76
CA SER A 34 -10.48 -13.54 33.19
C SER A 34 -10.66 -14.89 33.93
N LYS A 35 -11.03 -15.94 33.21
CA LYS A 35 -11.23 -17.30 33.79
C LYS A 35 -9.99 -18.19 33.71
N LYS A 36 -8.82 -17.66 33.27
CA LYS A 36 -7.56 -18.39 33.08
C LYS A 36 -7.70 -19.64 32.19
N LYS A 37 -8.45 -19.56 31.07
CA LYS A 37 -8.81 -20.78 30.31
C LYS A 37 -8.68 -20.66 28.83
N ASP A 38 -8.38 -21.81 28.31
CA ASP A 38 -8.57 -22.40 27.00
C ASP A 38 -8.53 -21.41 25.83
N LEU A 39 -7.31 -21.17 25.34
CA LEU A 39 -7.04 -20.33 24.18
C LEU A 39 -7.82 -20.77 22.94
N THR A 40 -8.25 -22.05 22.89
CA THR A 40 -9.08 -22.55 21.78
C THR A 40 -10.47 -21.90 21.72
N GLN A 41 -10.98 -21.42 22.86
CA GLN A 41 -12.23 -20.64 22.90
C GLN A 41 -12.04 -19.24 22.33
N ILE A 42 -10.86 -18.64 22.48
CA ILE A 42 -10.51 -17.35 21.86
C ILE A 42 -10.51 -17.50 20.36
N ASP A 43 -9.83 -18.52 19.83
CA ASP A 43 -9.75 -18.77 18.40
C ASP A 43 -11.13 -18.93 17.76
N LYS A 44 -12.07 -19.60 18.46
CA LYS A 44 -13.48 -19.71 17.99
C LYS A 44 -14.19 -18.36 17.93
N VAL A 45 -14.02 -17.51 18.95
CA VAL A 45 -14.65 -16.18 18.98
C VAL A 45 -14.07 -15.30 17.89
N LEU A 46 -12.75 -15.35 17.68
CA LEU A 46 -12.09 -14.62 16.61
C LEU A 46 -12.50 -15.11 15.22
N SER A 47 -12.70 -16.43 15.05
CA SER A 47 -13.19 -17.02 13.79
C SER A 47 -14.59 -16.55 13.43
N ILE A 48 -15.49 -16.49 14.42
CA ILE A 48 -16.85 -15.95 14.20
C ILE A 48 -16.78 -14.49 13.78
N PHE A 49 -15.92 -13.71 14.43
CA PHE A 49 -15.79 -12.28 14.11
C PHE A 49 -15.31 -12.05 12.68
N ILE A 50 -14.28 -12.77 12.21
CA ILE A 50 -13.72 -12.58 10.87
C ILE A 50 -14.71 -12.93 9.76
N ASP A 51 -15.63 -13.84 10.00
CA ASP A 51 -16.67 -14.22 9.05
C ASP A 51 -17.66 -13.07 8.77
N TYR A 52 -17.90 -12.21 9.75
CA TYR A 52 -18.73 -11.00 9.61
C TYR A 52 -17.97 -9.80 9.06
N HIS A 53 -16.64 -9.85 9.04
CA HIS A 53 -15.79 -8.74 8.59
C HIS A 53 -14.86 -9.14 7.43
N PRO A 54 -15.40 -9.32 6.21
CA PRO A 54 -14.66 -9.87 5.07
C PRO A 54 -13.49 -9.00 4.58
N PHE A 55 -13.40 -7.74 5.03
CA PHE A 55 -12.27 -6.85 4.75
C PHE A 55 -11.07 -7.12 5.68
N THR A 56 -11.26 -7.83 6.80
CA THR A 56 -10.20 -8.24 7.71
C THR A 56 -9.44 -9.43 7.13
N ASN A 57 -8.13 -9.33 7.03
CA ASN A 57 -7.30 -10.44 6.56
C ASN A 57 -7.01 -11.42 7.68
N LEU A 58 -6.69 -10.86 8.84
CA LEU A 58 -6.11 -11.58 9.95
C LEU A 58 -6.60 -10.97 11.26
N VAL A 59 -6.97 -11.82 12.23
CA VAL A 59 -7.24 -11.41 13.59
C VAL A 59 -6.52 -12.33 14.57
N TYR A 60 -5.93 -11.75 15.60
CA TYR A 60 -5.24 -12.48 16.66
C TYR A 60 -5.19 -11.69 17.96
N LEU A 61 -4.79 -12.36 19.03
CA LEU A 61 -4.68 -11.79 20.37
C LEU A 61 -3.23 -11.79 20.84
N ILE A 62 -2.80 -10.66 21.39
CA ILE A 62 -1.51 -10.55 22.08
C ILE A 62 -1.72 -10.22 23.56
N ASP A 63 -0.74 -10.55 24.41
CA ASP A 63 -0.73 -10.14 25.79
C ASP A 63 -0.31 -8.67 25.96
N SER A 64 -0.26 -8.19 27.21
CA SER A 64 0.15 -6.82 27.53
C SER A 64 1.61 -6.52 27.19
N ASN A 65 2.45 -7.52 26.96
CA ASN A 65 3.87 -7.38 26.60
C ASN A 65 4.10 -7.45 25.09
N GLY A 66 3.06 -7.72 24.30
CA GLY A 66 3.16 -7.87 22.86
C GLY A 66 3.45 -9.29 22.38
N ILE A 67 3.32 -10.29 23.28
CA ILE A 67 3.49 -11.70 22.90
C ILE A 67 2.16 -12.25 22.38
N GLN A 68 2.18 -12.87 21.22
CA GLN A 68 0.98 -13.46 20.63
C GLN A 68 0.51 -14.69 21.43
N ILE A 69 -0.75 -14.70 21.83
CA ILE A 69 -1.34 -15.72 22.69
C ILE A 69 -2.50 -16.51 22.07
N SER A 70 -2.91 -16.16 20.86
CA SER A 70 -3.90 -16.90 20.05
C SER A 70 -3.31 -17.31 18.70
N SER A 71 -3.99 -18.21 18.00
CA SER A 71 -3.70 -18.48 16.60
C SER A 71 -3.92 -17.22 15.73
N ASN A 72 -3.25 -17.16 14.58
CA ASN A 72 -3.62 -16.27 13.49
C ASN A 72 -4.90 -16.82 12.85
N ILE A 73 -5.98 -16.07 12.96
CA ILE A 73 -7.27 -16.44 12.37
C ILE A 73 -7.45 -15.68 11.06
N GLU A 74 -7.56 -16.44 9.99
CA GLU A 74 -7.96 -16.00 8.66
C GLU A 74 -9.33 -16.60 8.32
N LYS A 75 -9.95 -16.12 7.24
CA LYS A 75 -11.20 -16.72 6.79
C LYS A 75 -10.98 -18.21 6.46
N ASN A 76 -11.66 -19.08 7.19
CA ASN A 76 -11.57 -20.55 7.07
C ASN A 76 -10.22 -21.18 7.44
N ASN A 77 -9.34 -20.45 8.11
CA ASN A 77 -8.03 -20.98 8.54
C ASN A 77 -7.63 -20.44 9.91
N ALA A 78 -7.01 -21.30 10.73
CA ALA A 78 -6.40 -20.93 11.99
C ALA A 78 -4.97 -21.48 12.05
N ASN A 79 -3.98 -20.59 12.13
CA ASN A 79 -2.57 -20.97 12.17
C ASN A 79 -1.98 -20.68 13.56
N SER A 80 -1.62 -21.73 14.30
CA SER A 80 -1.06 -21.66 15.65
C SER A 80 0.47 -21.48 15.70
N GLU A 81 1.18 -21.52 14.55
CA GLU A 81 2.64 -21.40 14.49
C GLU A 81 3.15 -20.05 15.03
N PHE A 82 2.29 -19.04 15.02
CA PHE A 82 2.62 -17.69 15.48
C PHE A 82 2.45 -17.49 17.00
N ILE A 83 1.89 -18.46 17.73
CA ILE A 83 1.73 -18.35 19.18
C ILE A 83 3.10 -18.29 19.85
N GLY A 84 3.30 -17.31 20.74
CA GLY A 84 4.58 -17.04 21.40
C GLY A 84 5.48 -16.05 20.67
N GLN A 85 5.10 -15.59 19.48
CA GLN A 85 5.87 -14.60 18.73
C GLN A 85 5.83 -13.25 19.45
N ASP A 86 6.99 -12.60 19.56
CA ASP A 86 7.12 -11.23 20.05
C ASP A 86 6.79 -10.22 18.94
N LEU A 87 5.72 -9.49 19.12
CA LEU A 87 5.22 -8.46 18.20
C LEU A 87 5.37 -7.03 18.79
N SER A 88 6.07 -6.86 19.91
CA SER A 88 6.25 -5.57 20.60
C SER A 88 6.96 -4.51 19.75
N SER A 89 7.75 -4.92 18.77
CA SER A 89 8.43 -4.02 17.83
C SER A 89 7.54 -3.54 16.67
N ARG A 90 6.35 -4.12 16.50
CA ARG A 90 5.47 -3.81 15.35
C ARG A 90 4.85 -2.41 15.48
N PRO A 91 4.55 -1.73 14.34
CA PRO A 91 4.00 -0.37 14.34
C PRO A 91 2.71 -0.22 15.14
N PHE A 92 1.83 -1.20 15.11
CA PHE A 92 0.57 -1.17 15.85
C PHE A 92 0.77 -1.22 17.36
N PHE A 93 1.79 -1.91 17.86
CA PHE A 93 2.07 -1.98 19.29
C PHE A 93 2.59 -0.64 19.82
N LYS A 94 3.42 0.06 19.03
CA LYS A 94 3.95 1.39 19.39
C LYS A 94 2.87 2.47 19.41
N SER A 95 1.77 2.30 18.68
CA SER A 95 0.67 3.27 18.62
C SER A 95 -0.31 3.18 19.79
N ILE A 96 -0.09 2.29 20.76
CA ILE A 96 -1.05 1.97 21.85
C ILE A 96 -1.03 2.99 23.00
N ASP A 97 -0.16 3.98 23.03
CA ASP A 97 0.03 4.92 24.15
C ASP A 97 -1.17 5.85 24.43
N GLY A 98 -2.23 5.78 23.64
CA GLY A 98 -3.44 6.59 23.81
C GLY A 98 -4.39 6.10 24.90
N LYS A 99 -5.26 7.02 25.37
CA LYS A 99 -6.41 6.69 26.26
C LYS A 99 -7.53 5.97 25.51
N ASP A 100 -7.47 5.95 24.19
CA ASP A 100 -8.49 5.38 23.34
C ASP A 100 -8.49 3.85 23.42
N ALA A 101 -9.68 3.27 23.43
CA ALA A 101 -9.86 1.82 23.45
C ALA A 101 -9.41 1.19 22.13
N ILE A 102 -9.67 1.88 21.01
CA ILE A 102 -9.28 1.46 19.66
C ILE A 102 -8.19 2.38 19.14
N ASN A 103 -7.13 1.80 18.59
CA ASN A 103 -6.06 2.52 17.89
C ASN A 103 -5.87 1.96 16.50
N ILE A 104 -5.52 2.82 15.55
CA ILE A 104 -5.13 2.44 14.19
C ILE A 104 -3.67 2.81 13.98
N SER A 105 -2.89 1.85 13.52
CA SER A 105 -1.49 2.07 13.18
C SER A 105 -1.35 2.99 11.96
N ASP A 106 -0.14 3.49 11.73
CA ASP A 106 0.25 3.91 10.39
C ASP A 106 0.24 2.70 9.45
N ALA A 107 0.13 2.96 8.15
CA ALA A 107 0.25 1.89 7.19
C ALA A 107 1.68 1.33 7.18
N TYR A 108 1.79 0.03 7.04
CA TYR A 108 3.06 -0.69 6.96
C TYR A 108 2.93 -1.92 6.06
N VAL A 109 4.04 -2.54 5.71
CA VAL A 109 4.00 -3.78 4.92
C VAL A 109 3.83 -4.97 5.85
N SER A 110 2.77 -5.76 5.63
CA SER A 110 2.52 -7.00 6.38
C SER A 110 3.65 -8.00 6.14
N THR A 111 4.09 -8.68 7.20
CA THR A 111 5.05 -9.77 7.08
C THR A 111 4.41 -11.10 6.64
N VAL A 112 3.09 -11.17 6.67
CA VAL A 112 2.32 -12.36 6.26
C VAL A 112 1.86 -12.23 4.80
N THR A 113 1.23 -11.10 4.44
CA THR A 113 0.68 -10.90 3.08
C THR A 113 1.64 -10.19 2.13
N PHE A 114 2.70 -9.55 2.65
CA PHE A 114 3.64 -8.67 1.92
C PHE A 114 2.96 -7.50 1.21
N LYS A 115 1.75 -7.11 1.67
CA LYS A 115 0.97 -5.99 1.15
C LYS A 115 0.92 -4.85 2.14
N PRO A 116 0.69 -3.60 1.68
CA PRO A 116 0.37 -2.48 2.56
C PRO A 116 -0.88 -2.78 3.37
N CYS A 117 -0.75 -2.70 4.68
CA CYS A 117 -1.83 -2.94 5.63
C CYS A 117 -1.84 -1.88 6.74
N ILE A 118 -2.96 -1.77 7.39
CA ILE A 118 -3.12 -1.10 8.68
C ILE A 118 -3.56 -2.13 9.70
N SER A 119 -3.14 -1.95 10.96
CA SER A 119 -3.67 -2.73 12.07
C SER A 119 -4.55 -1.87 12.95
N LEU A 120 -5.74 -2.39 13.23
CA LEU A 120 -6.56 -1.89 14.32
C LEU A 120 -6.26 -2.70 15.57
N THR A 121 -6.15 -2.02 16.70
CA THR A 121 -5.95 -2.67 17.99
C THR A 121 -7.02 -2.26 18.98
N GLN A 122 -7.60 -3.23 19.67
CA GLN A 122 -8.58 -3.03 20.75
C GLN A 122 -8.00 -3.54 22.07
N LYS A 123 -7.95 -2.66 23.09
CA LYS A 123 -7.53 -3.05 24.44
C LYS A 123 -8.61 -3.88 25.14
N ILE A 124 -8.19 -4.97 25.78
CA ILE A 124 -9.03 -5.75 26.67
C ILE A 124 -8.70 -5.35 28.12
N ILE A 125 -9.58 -4.58 28.73
CA ILE A 125 -9.35 -4.01 30.07
C ILE A 125 -10.20 -4.72 31.12
N SER A 126 -9.58 -5.12 32.24
CA SER A 126 -10.26 -5.66 33.41
C SER A 126 -9.74 -5.01 34.68
N LYS A 127 -10.63 -4.43 35.46
CA LYS A 127 -10.31 -3.78 36.76
C LYS A 127 -9.17 -2.75 36.65
N GLY A 128 -9.12 -2.00 35.55
CA GLY A 128 -8.10 -1.00 35.28
C GLY A 128 -6.78 -1.54 34.69
N ASN A 129 -6.61 -2.85 34.57
CA ASN A 129 -5.42 -3.46 33.96
C ASN A 129 -5.71 -3.95 32.56
N THR A 130 -4.76 -3.78 31.64
CA THR A 130 -4.81 -4.36 30.28
C THR A 130 -4.48 -5.85 30.40
N LEU A 131 -5.41 -6.70 29.99
CA LEU A 131 -5.22 -8.16 29.94
C LEU A 131 -4.54 -8.59 28.61
N GLY A 132 -4.73 -7.83 27.56
CA GLY A 132 -4.22 -8.10 26.23
C GLY A 132 -4.82 -7.16 25.22
N LEU A 133 -4.47 -7.37 23.94
CA LEU A 133 -4.94 -6.59 22.81
C LEU A 133 -5.41 -7.53 21.70
N ILE A 134 -6.56 -7.22 21.13
CA ILE A 134 -6.99 -7.82 19.88
C ILE A 134 -6.38 -7.01 18.75
N VAL A 135 -5.79 -7.67 17.79
CA VAL A 135 -5.16 -7.06 16.62
C VAL A 135 -5.85 -7.54 15.36
N PHE A 136 -6.20 -6.61 14.49
CA PHE A 136 -6.81 -6.85 13.19
C PHE A 136 -5.91 -6.28 12.13
N ASP A 137 -5.42 -7.11 11.24
CA ASP A 137 -4.68 -6.67 10.07
C ASP A 137 -5.62 -6.59 8.87
N ILE A 138 -5.62 -5.43 8.22
CA ILE A 138 -6.48 -5.13 7.09
C ILE A 138 -5.59 -4.66 5.94
N ASP A 139 -5.59 -5.41 4.83
CA ASP A 139 -4.97 -4.93 3.59
C ASP A 139 -5.71 -3.69 3.10
N ILE A 140 -4.99 -2.61 2.83
CA ILE A 140 -5.61 -1.33 2.45
C ILE A 140 -6.44 -1.48 1.18
N GLU A 141 -6.04 -2.34 0.26
CA GLU A 141 -6.78 -2.63 -0.97
C GLU A 141 -8.18 -3.23 -0.75
N ARG A 142 -8.45 -3.77 0.44
CA ARG A 142 -9.77 -4.33 0.80
C ARG A 142 -10.71 -3.34 1.45
N LEU A 143 -10.20 -2.15 1.81
CA LEU A 143 -11.01 -1.11 2.41
C LEU A 143 -11.85 -0.41 1.34
N ASP A 144 -13.12 -0.24 1.64
CA ASP A 144 -14.05 0.57 0.85
C ASP A 144 -14.14 1.96 1.51
N LEU A 145 -13.13 2.78 1.21
CA LEU A 145 -13.01 4.11 1.77
C LEU A 145 -13.81 5.12 0.95
N PRO A 146 -14.44 6.11 1.59
CA PRO A 146 -15.16 7.15 0.86
C PRO A 146 -14.21 7.94 -0.03
N VAL A 147 -14.63 8.13 -1.28
CA VAL A 147 -13.88 8.95 -2.24
C VAL A 147 -13.97 10.41 -1.83
N LYS A 148 -12.82 11.04 -1.69
CA LYS A 148 -12.71 12.47 -1.47
C LYS A 148 -11.71 13.06 -2.44
N ASP A 149 -12.00 14.24 -2.96
CA ASP A 149 -11.08 14.97 -3.80
C ASP A 149 -9.82 15.34 -2.99
N ILE A 150 -8.70 14.80 -3.42
CA ILE A 150 -7.41 15.19 -2.87
C ILE A 150 -7.04 16.53 -3.46
N VAL A 151 -7.18 17.59 -2.69
CA VAL A 151 -6.59 18.89 -3.01
C VAL A 151 -5.15 18.82 -2.47
N LEU A 152 -4.20 18.61 -3.35
CA LEU A 152 -2.78 18.75 -2.97
C LEU A 152 -2.54 20.25 -2.76
N ASP A 153 -2.32 20.62 -1.50
CA ASP A 153 -1.78 21.94 -1.18
C ASP A 153 -0.35 22.01 -1.73
N ASP A 154 -0.06 23.10 -2.41
CA ASP A 154 1.22 23.49 -3.00
C ASP A 154 1.63 22.75 -4.27
N TRP A 155 1.48 23.50 -5.33
CA TRP A 155 2.16 23.29 -6.60
C TRP A 155 3.68 23.31 -6.38
N LYS A 156 4.26 22.18 -5.98
CA LYS A 156 5.71 22.05 -5.91
C LYS A 156 6.24 22.04 -7.35
N GLN A 157 6.87 23.14 -7.75
CA GLN A 157 7.52 23.23 -9.05
C GLN A 157 8.41 22.00 -9.21
N ILE A 158 8.09 21.16 -10.21
CA ILE A 158 8.96 20.06 -10.58
C ILE A 158 10.23 20.69 -11.11
N LYS A 159 11.31 20.63 -10.34
CA LYS A 159 12.62 20.98 -10.85
C LYS A 159 12.88 20.04 -12.02
N GLY A 160 13.33 20.58 -13.16
CA GLY A 160 13.70 19.77 -14.31
C GLY A 160 14.67 18.66 -13.93
N ASP A 161 14.72 17.63 -14.77
CA ASP A 161 15.59 16.47 -14.54
C ASP A 161 17.01 16.94 -14.17
N PRO A 162 17.54 16.57 -12.98
CA PRO A 162 18.87 16.97 -12.56
C PRO A 162 19.96 16.56 -13.54
N GLU A 163 19.77 15.45 -14.26
CA GLU A 163 20.71 14.96 -15.27
C GLU A 163 20.81 15.91 -16.45
N ILE A 164 19.75 16.61 -16.84
CA ILE A 164 19.79 17.60 -17.91
C ILE A 164 20.65 18.82 -17.53
N ARG A 165 20.66 19.18 -16.24
CA ARG A 165 21.40 20.36 -15.75
C ARG A 165 22.88 20.10 -15.53
N SER A 166 23.24 18.89 -15.07
CA SER A 166 24.61 18.57 -14.70
C SER A 166 25.47 18.02 -15.82
N ASN A 167 24.86 17.44 -16.89
CA ASN A 167 25.55 16.65 -17.88
C ASN A 167 25.19 17.03 -19.33
N LEU A 168 25.19 18.33 -19.66
CA LEU A 168 24.99 18.78 -21.06
C LEU A 168 25.97 18.15 -22.05
N PHE A 169 27.13 17.66 -21.59
CA PHE A 169 28.19 17.07 -22.39
C PHE A 169 28.56 15.64 -22.03
N ASN A 170 28.01 15.10 -20.94
CA ASN A 170 28.27 13.73 -20.50
C ASN A 170 26.93 13.04 -20.22
N GLN A 171 26.49 12.22 -21.16
CA GLN A 171 25.17 11.56 -21.12
C GLN A 171 25.13 10.33 -20.19
N LYS A 172 26.17 10.14 -19.36
CA LYS A 172 26.24 9.00 -18.48
C LYS A 172 25.15 9.07 -17.39
N ARG A 173 24.44 7.96 -17.19
CA ARG A 173 23.41 7.82 -16.17
C ARG A 173 23.98 8.03 -14.75
N ILE A 174 23.32 8.90 -14.01
CA ILE A 174 23.58 9.08 -12.57
C ILE A 174 22.51 8.28 -11.82
N SER A 175 22.95 7.48 -10.84
CA SER A 175 22.03 6.75 -9.96
C SER A 175 21.17 7.75 -9.17
N SER A 176 19.86 7.60 -9.23
CA SER A 176 18.93 8.43 -8.46
C SER A 176 18.44 7.68 -7.22
N ALA A 177 17.87 8.40 -6.25
CA ALA A 177 17.23 7.78 -5.10
C ALA A 177 16.08 6.84 -5.50
N MET A 178 15.40 7.12 -6.62
CA MET A 178 14.37 6.21 -7.16
C MET A 178 14.97 4.92 -7.70
N ASP A 179 16.18 4.94 -8.27
CA ASP A 179 16.86 3.74 -8.75
C ASP A 179 17.18 2.78 -7.59
N GLU A 180 17.53 3.32 -6.43
CA GLU A 180 17.78 2.53 -5.22
C GLU A 180 16.52 1.88 -4.64
N SER A 181 15.35 2.45 -4.92
CA SER A 181 14.04 1.99 -4.42
C SER A 181 13.13 1.47 -5.54
N ILE A 182 13.67 1.17 -6.74
CA ILE A 182 12.87 0.93 -7.95
C ILE A 182 11.88 -0.21 -7.80
N ASP A 183 12.28 -1.31 -7.14
CA ASP A 183 11.41 -2.46 -6.90
C ASP A 183 10.20 -2.09 -6.04
N GLN A 184 10.41 -1.27 -5.01
CA GLN A 184 9.32 -0.82 -4.14
C GLN A 184 8.40 0.15 -4.86
N VAL A 185 8.97 1.11 -5.61
CA VAL A 185 8.20 2.07 -6.43
C VAL A 185 7.35 1.33 -7.46
N HIS A 186 7.92 0.36 -8.17
CA HIS A 186 7.20 -0.41 -9.18
C HIS A 186 6.09 -1.28 -8.57
N LYS A 187 6.33 -1.95 -7.44
CA LYS A 187 5.27 -2.71 -6.73
C LYS A 187 4.09 -1.83 -6.34
N ILE A 188 4.37 -0.65 -5.81
CA ILE A 188 3.31 0.32 -5.44
C ILE A 188 2.59 0.83 -6.68
N ALA A 189 3.30 1.18 -7.75
CA ALA A 189 2.69 1.62 -9.01
C ALA A 189 1.76 0.56 -9.60
N VAL A 190 2.18 -0.70 -9.60
CA VAL A 190 1.35 -1.84 -10.04
C VAL A 190 0.08 -1.94 -9.18
N GLN A 191 0.20 -1.82 -7.86
CA GLN A 191 -0.95 -1.87 -6.97
C GLN A 191 -1.93 -0.71 -7.18
N LEU A 192 -1.42 0.50 -7.35
CA LEU A 192 -2.23 1.69 -7.63
C LEU A 192 -3.04 1.52 -8.92
N LEU A 193 -2.41 1.05 -9.99
CA LEU A 193 -3.07 0.79 -11.27
C LEU A 193 -4.06 -0.37 -11.22
N SER A 194 -3.73 -1.45 -10.50
CA SER A 194 -4.52 -2.68 -10.51
C SER A 194 -5.75 -2.63 -9.61
N ASN A 195 -5.71 -1.86 -8.51
CA ASN A 195 -6.71 -1.97 -7.45
C ASN A 195 -7.23 -0.63 -6.89
N LEU A 196 -6.51 0.48 -7.11
CA LEU A 196 -6.74 1.74 -6.41
C LEU A 196 -7.15 2.91 -7.32
N GLY A 197 -7.83 2.60 -8.41
CA GLY A 197 -8.46 3.60 -9.28
C GLY A 197 -7.50 4.52 -10.02
N VAL A 198 -6.22 4.23 -10.03
CA VAL A 198 -5.24 4.92 -10.88
C VAL A 198 -5.30 4.31 -12.26
N PHE A 199 -5.42 5.15 -13.30
CA PHE A 199 -5.44 4.67 -14.68
C PHE A 199 -4.21 5.07 -15.49
N HIS A 200 -3.50 6.10 -15.04
CA HIS A 200 -2.26 6.55 -15.68
C HIS A 200 -1.23 6.94 -14.64
N ILE A 201 -0.03 6.43 -14.79
CA ILE A 201 1.13 6.79 -13.98
C ILE A 201 2.31 7.11 -14.87
N LYS A 202 3.07 8.14 -14.50
CA LYS A 202 4.34 8.50 -15.13
C LYS A 202 5.43 8.58 -14.08
N LEU A 203 6.45 7.76 -14.21
CA LEU A 203 7.64 7.77 -13.35
C LEU A 203 8.72 8.66 -13.97
N HIS A 204 9.30 9.52 -13.15
CA HIS A 204 10.41 10.40 -13.48
C HIS A 204 11.62 9.91 -12.68
N TYR A 205 12.39 8.98 -13.23
CA TYR A 205 13.45 8.27 -12.51
C TYR A 205 14.50 9.23 -11.94
N ALA A 206 15.09 10.09 -12.76
CA ALA A 206 16.17 10.96 -12.32
C ALA A 206 15.74 12.01 -11.29
N SER A 207 14.51 12.52 -11.35
CA SER A 207 13.97 13.47 -10.37
C SER A 207 13.24 12.79 -9.21
N SER A 208 13.18 11.47 -9.18
CA SER A 208 12.60 10.64 -8.13
C SER A 208 11.16 11.06 -7.79
N ARG A 209 10.29 11.13 -8.82
CA ARG A 209 8.89 11.55 -8.70
C ARG A 209 7.96 10.67 -9.52
N ALA A 210 6.69 10.64 -9.12
CA ALA A 210 5.62 10.05 -9.90
C ALA A 210 4.51 11.08 -10.14
N THR A 211 3.95 11.07 -11.36
CA THR A 211 2.73 11.79 -11.69
C THR A 211 1.62 10.77 -11.92
N ILE A 212 0.48 10.96 -11.26
CA ILE A 212 -0.60 9.97 -11.16
C ILE A 212 -1.92 10.61 -11.55
N TRP A 213 -2.74 9.91 -12.35
CA TRP A 213 -4.11 10.28 -12.72
C TRP A 213 -5.08 9.19 -12.27
N THR A 214 -6.24 9.61 -11.78
CA THR A 214 -7.27 8.70 -11.25
C THR A 214 -8.51 8.68 -12.14
N LEU A 215 -9.24 7.57 -12.11
CA LEU A 215 -10.51 7.40 -12.82
C LEU A 215 -11.57 8.40 -12.33
N ASP A 216 -11.56 8.70 -11.03
CA ASP A 216 -12.54 9.61 -10.42
C ASP A 216 -12.31 11.08 -10.80
N ASN A 217 -11.06 11.46 -11.14
CA ASN A 217 -10.71 12.81 -11.56
C ASN A 217 -9.66 12.78 -12.69
N PRO A 218 -10.03 12.41 -13.93
CA PRO A 218 -9.09 12.17 -15.01
C PRO A 218 -8.41 13.43 -15.56
N TYR A 219 -8.92 14.62 -15.22
CA TYR A 219 -8.40 15.90 -15.73
C TYR A 219 -7.34 16.51 -14.81
N ASN A 220 -7.23 16.05 -13.58
CA ASN A 220 -6.22 16.50 -12.63
C ASN A 220 -5.21 15.38 -12.35
N TYR A 221 -3.98 15.78 -12.08
CA TYR A 221 -2.93 14.86 -11.72
C TYR A 221 -2.36 15.19 -10.34
N HIS A 222 -1.82 14.17 -9.70
CA HIS A 222 -1.13 14.28 -8.43
C HIS A 222 0.36 14.01 -8.66
N VAL A 223 1.22 14.82 -8.05
CA VAL A 223 2.68 14.62 -8.09
C VAL A 223 3.15 14.20 -6.73
N HIS A 224 3.78 13.02 -6.67
CA HIS A 224 4.38 12.49 -5.45
C HIS A 224 5.91 12.48 -5.56
N VAL A 225 6.59 12.85 -4.48
CA VAL A 225 8.03 12.66 -4.31
C VAL A 225 8.31 11.25 -3.81
N LEU A 226 9.56 10.81 -3.91
CA LEU A 226 9.96 9.43 -3.58
C LEU A 226 9.49 8.99 -2.19
N ASP A 227 9.72 9.80 -1.16
CA ASP A 227 9.33 9.47 0.22
C ASP A 227 7.82 9.23 0.39
N GLU A 228 7.00 9.93 -0.39
CA GLU A 228 5.56 9.70 -0.44
C GLU A 228 5.22 8.41 -1.19
N ILE A 229 5.91 8.14 -2.30
CA ILE A 229 5.65 6.97 -3.16
C ILE A 229 5.98 5.68 -2.40
N ILE A 230 7.15 5.62 -1.75
CA ILE A 230 7.59 4.42 -1.02
C ILE A 230 6.90 4.26 0.33
N SER A 231 6.19 5.29 0.81
CA SER A 231 5.39 5.18 2.02
C SER A 231 4.15 4.32 1.76
N PRO A 232 3.91 3.26 2.54
CA PRO A 232 2.68 2.48 2.43
C PRO A 232 1.40 3.32 2.61
N ASN A 233 1.48 4.50 3.23
CA ASN A 233 0.36 5.44 3.40
C ASN A 233 -0.19 5.97 2.07
N ILE A 234 0.59 5.94 0.97
CA ILE A 234 0.10 6.38 -0.35
C ILE A 234 -1.16 5.61 -0.76
N THR A 235 -1.28 4.34 -0.37
CA THR A 235 -2.44 3.51 -0.71
C THR A 235 -3.73 3.93 0.02
N LEU A 236 -3.63 4.73 1.09
CA LEU A 236 -4.78 5.35 1.76
C LEU A 236 -5.29 6.61 1.06
N LEU A 237 -4.52 7.17 0.15
CA LEU A 237 -4.90 8.35 -0.63
C LEU A 237 -5.80 7.99 -1.81
N TYR A 238 -5.69 6.75 -2.31
CA TYR A 238 -6.37 6.28 -3.50
C TYR A 238 -7.41 5.22 -3.12
N PRO A 239 -8.71 5.49 -3.40
CA PRO A 239 -9.76 4.56 -3.03
C PRO A 239 -9.71 3.30 -3.89
N LYS A 240 -10.11 2.18 -3.30
CA LYS A 240 -10.29 0.93 -4.04
C LYS A 240 -11.29 1.13 -5.18
N ARG A 241 -10.97 0.60 -6.34
CA ARG A 241 -11.84 0.57 -7.51
C ARG A 241 -11.75 -0.78 -8.20
N HIS A 242 -12.86 -1.19 -8.77
CA HIS A 242 -12.84 -2.29 -9.70
C HIS A 242 -11.94 -1.94 -10.89
N TYR A 243 -11.21 -2.93 -11.37
CA TYR A 243 -10.41 -2.74 -12.58
C TYR A 243 -11.36 -2.47 -13.75
N PRO A 244 -11.13 -1.43 -14.56
CA PRO A 244 -12.04 -1.09 -15.65
C PRO A 244 -12.12 -2.21 -16.68
N GLU A 245 -13.33 -2.60 -17.07
CA GLU A 245 -13.54 -3.63 -18.11
C GLU A 245 -13.06 -3.14 -19.49
N GLU A 246 -13.12 -1.83 -19.72
CA GLU A 246 -12.69 -1.19 -20.96
C GLU A 246 -11.18 -0.98 -21.04
N ALA A 247 -10.42 -1.31 -20.00
CA ALA A 247 -8.97 -1.15 -19.98
C ALA A 247 -8.33 -2.00 -21.08
N LYS A 248 -7.45 -1.39 -21.89
CA LYS A 248 -6.73 -2.07 -22.98
C LYS A 248 -5.50 -2.84 -22.50
N VAL A 249 -5.12 -2.68 -21.24
CA VAL A 249 -4.02 -3.40 -20.61
C VAL A 249 -4.61 -4.31 -19.56
N SER A 250 -4.26 -5.59 -19.52
CA SER A 250 -4.71 -6.50 -18.46
C SER A 250 -3.88 -6.31 -17.18
N LYS A 251 -4.39 -6.75 -16.03
CA LYS A 251 -3.66 -6.66 -14.76
C LYS A 251 -2.30 -7.36 -14.80
N GLU A 252 -2.25 -8.50 -15.48
CA GLU A 252 -1.04 -9.31 -15.62
C GLU A 252 0.03 -8.59 -16.44
N GLN A 253 -0.39 -7.87 -17.50
CA GLN A 253 0.51 -7.10 -18.34
C GLN A 253 1.14 -5.92 -17.59
N ILE A 254 0.45 -5.32 -16.59
CA ILE A 254 0.98 -4.19 -15.82
C ILE A 254 2.32 -4.55 -15.19
N SER A 255 2.38 -5.66 -14.46
CA SER A 255 3.62 -6.10 -13.78
C SER A 255 4.75 -6.36 -14.78
N LEU A 256 4.43 -6.96 -15.93
CA LEU A 256 5.42 -7.23 -16.98
C LEU A 256 5.95 -5.93 -17.57
N ILE A 257 5.08 -4.95 -17.86
CA ILE A 257 5.49 -3.65 -18.40
C ILE A 257 6.45 -2.94 -17.43
N PHE A 258 6.16 -2.95 -16.13
CA PHE A 258 7.04 -2.33 -15.13
C PHE A 258 8.38 -3.07 -15.00
N SER A 259 8.42 -4.40 -15.13
CA SER A 259 9.67 -5.15 -15.22
C SER A 259 10.52 -4.68 -16.41
N ARG A 260 9.89 -4.52 -17.58
CA ARG A 260 10.60 -4.01 -18.78
C ARG A 260 11.08 -2.56 -18.63
N PHE A 261 10.33 -1.71 -17.90
CA PHE A 261 10.81 -0.36 -17.56
C PHE A 261 12.08 -0.40 -16.73
N GLN A 262 12.16 -1.30 -15.75
CA GLN A 262 13.35 -1.48 -14.91
C GLN A 262 14.54 -1.97 -15.73
N GLU A 263 14.35 -2.96 -16.58
CA GLU A 263 15.38 -3.46 -17.48
C GLU A 263 15.93 -2.35 -18.38
N MET A 264 15.03 -1.54 -19.00
CA MET A 264 15.42 -0.41 -19.85
C MET A 264 16.13 0.71 -19.07
N ARG A 265 15.78 0.91 -17.78
CA ARG A 265 16.44 1.91 -16.94
C ARG A 265 17.91 1.57 -16.71
N PHE A 266 18.23 0.29 -16.59
CA PHE A 266 19.57 -0.20 -16.24
C PHE A 266 20.34 -0.82 -17.41
N MET A 267 19.77 -0.82 -18.61
CA MET A 267 20.33 -1.51 -19.77
C MET A 267 21.66 -0.93 -20.22
N ASP A 268 21.79 0.40 -20.21
CA ASP A 268 22.98 1.10 -20.66
C ASP A 268 23.17 2.42 -19.89
N ASP A 269 24.42 2.80 -19.62
CA ASP A 269 24.72 4.04 -18.90
C ASP A 269 24.57 5.30 -19.76
N ASN A 270 24.62 5.18 -21.07
CA ASN A 270 24.50 6.33 -21.99
C ASN A 270 23.11 6.40 -22.63
N LEU A 271 22.51 5.22 -22.93
CA LEU A 271 21.16 5.12 -23.46
C LEU A 271 20.24 4.52 -22.41
N TYR A 272 19.70 5.33 -21.54
CA TYR A 272 18.87 4.91 -20.42
C TYR A 272 17.51 5.61 -20.41
N LEU A 273 16.57 4.98 -19.77
CA LEU A 273 15.19 5.48 -19.60
C LEU A 273 15.14 6.60 -18.55
N LYS A 274 14.76 7.82 -18.94
CA LYS A 274 14.56 8.96 -18.03
C LYS A 274 13.18 8.95 -17.40
N THR A 275 12.16 8.73 -18.24
CA THR A 275 10.77 8.65 -17.77
C THR A 275 10.07 7.50 -18.45
N ALA A 276 9.19 6.84 -17.73
CA ALA A 276 8.26 5.85 -18.27
C ALA A 276 6.84 6.16 -17.82
N SER A 277 5.86 5.87 -18.65
CA SER A 277 4.46 6.00 -18.29
C SER A 277 3.62 4.87 -18.87
N LEU A 278 2.57 4.53 -18.12
CA LEU A 278 1.56 3.57 -18.55
C LEU A 278 0.17 4.16 -18.33
N ASN A 279 -0.64 4.14 -19.38
CA ASN A 279 -2.07 4.43 -19.33
C ASN A 279 -2.83 3.14 -19.65
N ILE A 280 -3.50 2.57 -18.65
CA ILE A 280 -4.21 1.30 -18.82
C ILE A 280 -5.47 1.42 -19.65
N MET A 281 -6.12 2.59 -19.67
CA MET A 281 -7.39 2.79 -20.38
C MET A 281 -7.21 2.81 -21.90
N ASN A 282 -6.24 3.56 -22.41
CA ASN A 282 -5.97 3.62 -23.82
C ASN A 282 -4.83 2.69 -24.30
N GLY A 283 -4.17 2.01 -23.34
CA GLY A 283 -3.11 1.06 -23.62
C GLY A 283 -1.81 1.72 -24.07
N SER A 284 -1.58 3.01 -23.77
CA SER A 284 -0.35 3.68 -24.21
C SER A 284 0.78 3.53 -23.20
N VAL A 285 1.95 3.18 -23.70
CA VAL A 285 3.24 3.22 -23.02
C VAL A 285 4.02 4.40 -23.54
N GLY A 286 4.45 5.30 -22.66
CA GLY A 286 5.28 6.45 -23.00
C GLY A 286 6.69 6.28 -22.44
N LEU A 287 7.71 6.51 -23.26
CA LEU A 287 9.12 6.36 -22.92
C LEU A 287 9.88 7.63 -23.30
N SER A 288 10.78 8.09 -22.44
CA SER A 288 11.77 9.12 -22.77
C SER A 288 13.16 8.64 -22.41
N PHE A 289 14.07 8.70 -23.37
CA PHE A 289 15.45 8.28 -23.19
C PHE A 289 16.40 9.47 -23.00
N SER A 290 17.64 9.17 -22.62
CA SER A 290 18.70 10.17 -22.40
C SER A 290 19.06 10.94 -23.67
N CYS A 291 19.02 10.29 -24.83
CA CYS A 291 19.48 10.81 -26.11
C CYS A 291 18.35 11.24 -27.05
N ASP A 292 17.09 10.99 -26.70
CA ASP A 292 15.97 11.17 -27.63
C ASP A 292 14.70 11.68 -26.92
N GLY A 293 13.72 12.07 -27.71
CA GLY A 293 12.44 12.60 -27.26
C GLY A 293 11.51 11.54 -26.66
N ASN A 294 10.22 11.88 -26.60
CA ASN A 294 9.19 10.99 -26.11
C ASN A 294 8.74 10.03 -27.21
N HIS A 295 8.69 8.75 -26.89
CA HIS A 295 8.14 7.69 -27.71
C HIS A 295 6.83 7.18 -27.09
N TYR A 296 5.85 6.91 -27.93
CA TYR A 296 4.58 6.34 -27.51
C TYR A 296 4.31 5.08 -28.31
N LEU A 297 4.00 3.99 -27.61
CA LEU A 297 3.72 2.68 -28.19
C LEU A 297 2.42 2.14 -27.57
N SER A 298 1.75 1.22 -28.28
CA SER A 298 0.75 0.40 -27.60
C SER A 298 1.43 -0.56 -26.61
N ALA A 299 0.74 -0.95 -25.56
CA ALA A 299 1.27 -1.91 -24.59
C ALA A 299 1.61 -3.26 -25.25
N GLY A 300 0.81 -3.69 -26.25
CA GLY A 300 1.10 -4.89 -27.04
C GLY A 300 2.40 -4.76 -27.84
N ASP A 301 2.53 -3.70 -28.63
CA ASP A 301 3.75 -3.45 -29.43
C ASP A 301 5.00 -3.31 -28.53
N PHE A 302 4.83 -2.68 -27.37
CA PHE A 302 5.92 -2.54 -26.40
C PHE A 302 6.43 -3.90 -25.91
N LEU A 303 5.55 -4.79 -25.51
CA LEU A 303 5.91 -6.11 -25.03
C LEU A 303 6.48 -6.98 -26.14
N GLU A 304 5.84 -7.03 -27.33
CA GLU A 304 6.34 -7.81 -28.46
C GLU A 304 7.72 -7.34 -28.96
N ASN A 305 7.93 -6.05 -29.07
CA ASN A 305 9.21 -5.51 -29.56
C ASN A 305 10.33 -5.73 -28.56
N PHE A 306 10.01 -5.67 -27.26
CA PHE A 306 10.99 -5.94 -26.23
C PHE A 306 11.45 -7.38 -26.27
N ASP A 307 10.52 -8.34 -26.33
CA ASP A 307 10.83 -9.77 -26.37
C ASP A 307 11.57 -10.20 -27.65
N LYS A 308 11.28 -9.57 -28.79
CA LYS A 308 12.01 -9.83 -30.06
C LYS A 308 13.45 -9.31 -30.06
N LYS A 309 13.74 -8.27 -29.29
CA LYS A 309 15.03 -7.58 -29.31
C LYS A 309 15.95 -7.97 -28.16
N TYR A 310 15.39 -8.40 -27.03
CA TYR A 310 16.10 -8.61 -25.78
C TYR A 310 15.74 -9.93 -25.06
N GLY A 311 14.73 -10.70 -25.48
CA GLY A 311 14.37 -12.06 -25.06
C GLY A 311 14.94 -13.06 -26.05
#